data_3a1dd0ce807fedb864aafb367102d6fe
#
_entry.id   3a1dd0ce807fedb864aafb367102d6fe
#
_cell.length_a   1.000
_cell.length_b   1.000
_cell.length_c   1.000
_cell.angle_alpha   90.00
_cell.angle_beta   90.00
_cell.angle_gamma   90.00
#
_symmetry.space_group_name_H-M   'P 1'
#
loop_
_entity.id
_entity.type
_entity.pdbx_description
1 polymer ?
#
loop_
_entity_poly.entity_id
_entity_poly.type
_entity_poly.pdbx_seq_one_letter_code
_entity_poly.pdbx_strand_id
1 'polypeptide(L)'
;LVSRFKEWLLTEKGYSLNNAGLQVKLLKMICKEADRLGVEVHPYTRHIESFTQRSSDRCLQTLNFEEIKKIKGLVGLSSSMENTRKWLLIGLSIGQRVSDLLRLNPVQIRSAEHGLYIDIIQQKTEKHVTVGVIDPDVVDIIKKDFPYKISQQLFNKQLKELCKYAEINQPVKAYKVCPKTRRRVLGIYPKYSVISS
;
A
#
# COMPACT_ATOMS: atom_id res chain seq x y z
N LEU A 1 18.66 5.77 -29.76
CA LEU A 1 17.20 5.61 -29.72
C LEU A 1 16.72 5.39 -28.28
N VAL A 2 17.19 4.36 -27.55
CA VAL A 2 16.74 4.01 -26.19
C VAL A 2 16.98 5.14 -25.19
N SER A 3 18.11 5.83 -25.24
CA SER A 3 18.39 6.98 -24.37
C SER A 3 17.40 8.13 -24.59
N ARG A 4 17.10 8.45 -25.85
CA ARG A 4 16.06 9.45 -26.19
C ARG A 4 14.67 9.03 -25.73
N PHE A 5 14.35 7.74 -25.79
CA PHE A 5 13.09 7.20 -25.27
C PHE A 5 13.00 7.34 -23.75
N LYS A 6 14.08 7.03 -23.02
CA LYS A 6 14.14 7.22 -21.55
C LYS A 6 13.93 8.71 -21.18
N GLU A 7 14.62 9.60 -21.85
CA GLU A 7 14.50 11.05 -21.66
C GLU A 7 13.06 11.51 -21.93
N TRP A 8 12.47 11.14 -23.06
CA TRP A 8 11.09 11.47 -23.42
C TRP A 8 10.07 10.99 -22.38
N LEU A 9 10.24 9.77 -21.83
CA LEU A 9 9.38 9.26 -20.76
C LEU A 9 9.43 10.14 -19.50
N LEU A 10 10.61 10.66 -19.16
CA LEU A 10 10.82 11.44 -17.95
C LEU A 10 10.42 12.91 -18.13
N THR A 11 10.80 13.53 -19.27
CA THR A 11 10.61 14.97 -19.51
C THR A 11 9.22 15.25 -20.12
N GLU A 12 8.93 14.70 -21.28
CA GLU A 12 7.69 14.99 -22.02
C GLU A 12 6.47 14.30 -21.40
N LYS A 13 6.59 12.99 -21.13
CA LYS A 13 5.49 12.24 -20.49
C LYS A 13 5.39 12.51 -18.99
N GLY A 14 6.45 13.01 -18.36
CA GLY A 14 6.49 13.29 -16.92
C GLY A 14 6.23 12.06 -16.05
N TYR A 15 6.64 10.87 -16.50
CA TYR A 15 6.49 9.65 -15.73
C TYR A 15 7.43 9.65 -14.53
N SER A 16 7.00 9.00 -13.45
CA SER A 16 7.91 8.72 -12.32
C SER A 16 9.04 7.80 -12.78
N LEU A 17 10.19 7.87 -12.11
CA LEU A 17 11.37 7.06 -12.41
C LEU A 17 11.03 5.56 -12.50
N ASN A 18 10.20 5.06 -11.57
CA ASN A 18 9.77 3.66 -11.56
C ASN A 18 8.87 3.31 -12.75
N ASN A 19 7.96 4.21 -13.14
CA ASN A 19 7.09 3.97 -14.29
C ASN A 19 7.89 4.00 -15.59
N ALA A 20 8.77 4.98 -15.76
CA ALA A 20 9.66 5.05 -16.91
C ALA A 20 10.57 3.80 -17.01
N GLY A 21 11.15 3.37 -15.88
CA GLY A 21 11.93 2.14 -15.84
C GLY A 21 11.13 0.87 -16.16
N LEU A 22 9.85 0.82 -15.75
CA LEU A 22 8.93 -0.27 -16.11
C LEU A 22 8.69 -0.29 -17.63
N GLN A 23 8.46 0.86 -18.28
CA GLN A 23 8.27 0.93 -19.73
C GLN A 23 9.51 0.43 -20.48
N VAL A 24 10.71 0.80 -20.02
CA VAL A 24 11.97 0.31 -20.59
C VAL A 24 12.13 -1.21 -20.40
N LYS A 25 11.74 -1.73 -19.24
CA LYS A 25 11.73 -3.18 -18.96
C LYS A 25 10.76 -3.94 -19.88
N LEU A 26 9.56 -3.40 -20.09
CA LEU A 26 8.57 -3.99 -21.00
C LEU A 26 9.09 -4.02 -22.45
N LEU A 27 9.70 -2.91 -22.91
CA LEU A 27 10.33 -2.87 -24.24
C LEU A 27 11.39 -3.96 -24.38
N LYS A 28 12.28 -4.11 -23.37
CA LYS A 28 13.30 -5.18 -23.38
C LYS A 28 12.67 -6.57 -23.43
N MET A 29 11.58 -6.80 -22.72
CA MET A 29 10.86 -8.08 -22.72
C MET A 29 10.26 -8.38 -24.10
N ILE A 30 9.65 -7.40 -24.76
CA ILE A 30 9.08 -7.54 -26.10
C ILE A 30 10.19 -7.90 -27.11
N CYS A 31 11.32 -7.17 -27.08
CA CYS A 31 12.45 -7.47 -27.96
C CYS A 31 13.01 -8.88 -27.72
N LYS A 32 13.12 -9.31 -26.46
CA LYS A 32 13.59 -10.65 -26.13
C LYS A 32 12.63 -11.74 -26.65
N GLU A 33 11.34 -11.52 -26.55
CA GLU A 33 10.34 -12.46 -27.06
C GLU A 33 10.34 -12.50 -28.59
N ALA A 34 10.50 -11.36 -29.25
CA ALA A 34 10.66 -11.30 -30.71
C ALA A 34 11.87 -12.10 -31.17
N ASP A 35 13.03 -11.97 -30.53
CA ASP A 35 14.26 -12.74 -30.81
C ASP A 35 13.99 -14.26 -30.64
N ARG A 36 13.26 -14.66 -29.59
CA ARG A 36 12.87 -16.05 -29.34
C ARG A 36 11.97 -16.62 -30.43
N LEU A 37 11.13 -15.80 -31.04
CA LEU A 37 10.22 -16.14 -32.12
C LEU A 37 10.88 -16.08 -33.52
N GLY A 38 12.19 -15.87 -33.60
CA GLY A 38 12.94 -15.79 -34.84
C GLY A 38 12.84 -14.47 -35.59
N VAL A 39 12.28 -13.43 -34.96
CA VAL A 39 12.28 -12.08 -35.53
C VAL A 39 13.65 -11.44 -35.28
N GLU A 40 14.29 -10.93 -36.31
CA GLU A 40 15.57 -10.28 -36.21
C GLU A 40 15.47 -9.00 -35.30
N VAL A 41 16.25 -8.99 -34.27
CA VAL A 41 16.28 -7.88 -33.28
C VAL A 41 17.70 -7.31 -33.19
N HIS A 42 17.80 -5.99 -33.18
CA HIS A 42 19.10 -5.31 -33.09
C HIS A 42 19.90 -5.78 -31.87
N PRO A 43 21.19 -6.17 -31.99
CA PRO A 43 22.00 -6.73 -30.90
C PRO A 43 22.06 -5.86 -29.65
N TYR A 44 21.98 -4.53 -29.81
CA TYR A 44 21.95 -3.57 -28.68
C TYR A 44 20.81 -3.81 -27.69
N THR A 45 19.74 -4.47 -28.07
CA THR A 45 18.60 -4.78 -27.18
C THR A 45 18.99 -5.60 -25.95
N ARG A 46 20.07 -6.40 -26.06
CA ARG A 46 20.62 -7.20 -24.96
C ARG A 46 21.24 -6.31 -23.88
N HIS A 47 21.75 -5.13 -24.24
CA HIS A 47 22.41 -4.15 -23.38
C HIS A 47 21.44 -3.10 -22.81
N ILE A 48 20.15 -3.18 -23.10
CA ILE A 48 19.16 -2.26 -22.52
C ILE A 48 19.05 -2.54 -21.01
N GLU A 49 19.39 -1.55 -20.21
CA GLU A 49 19.23 -1.61 -18.76
C GLU A 49 17.96 -0.86 -18.32
N SER A 50 17.16 -1.52 -17.49
CA SER A 50 16.06 -0.88 -16.80
C SER A 50 16.58 -0.16 -15.54
N PHE A 51 15.85 0.83 -15.08
CA PHE A 51 16.20 1.60 -13.89
C PHE A 51 15.01 1.73 -12.96
N THR A 52 15.27 1.89 -11.67
CA THR A 52 14.25 2.09 -10.65
C THR A 52 14.74 3.07 -9.60
N GLN A 53 13.81 3.69 -8.89
CA GLN A 53 14.14 4.50 -7.72
C GLN A 53 14.65 3.60 -6.59
N ARG A 54 15.73 4.00 -5.93
CA ARG A 54 16.27 3.29 -4.76
C ARG A 54 15.24 3.26 -3.63
N SER A 55 15.26 2.22 -2.81
CA SER A 55 14.33 2.09 -1.67
C SER A 55 14.49 3.24 -0.67
N SER A 56 15.73 3.70 -0.43
CA SER A 56 16.05 4.86 0.41
C SER A 56 15.36 6.16 -0.02
N ASP A 57 15.09 6.31 -1.31
CA ASP A 57 14.56 7.55 -1.87
C ASP A 57 13.01 7.57 -1.93
N ARG A 58 12.37 6.47 -1.53
CA ARG A 58 10.89 6.35 -1.61
C ARG A 58 10.15 7.20 -0.58
N CYS A 59 10.81 7.62 0.49
CA CYS A 59 10.22 8.43 1.57
C CYS A 59 8.87 7.86 2.07
N LEU A 60 8.80 6.53 2.24
CA LEU A 60 7.60 5.86 2.75
C LEU A 60 7.42 6.21 4.24
N GLN A 61 6.19 6.54 4.61
CA GLN A 61 5.82 6.84 5.99
C GLN A 61 4.93 5.74 6.53
N THR A 62 5.31 5.21 7.70
CA THR A 62 4.56 4.18 8.43
C THR A 62 4.25 4.68 9.83
N LEU A 63 3.23 4.11 10.47
CA LEU A 63 2.95 4.35 11.88
C LEU A 63 3.98 3.61 12.74
N ASN A 64 4.49 4.27 13.77
CA ASN A 64 5.32 3.64 14.80
C ASN A 64 4.47 3.15 15.98
N PHE A 65 5.09 2.43 16.92
CA PHE A 65 4.38 1.84 18.06
C PHE A 65 3.70 2.88 18.95
N GLU A 66 4.34 4.03 19.19
CA GLU A 66 3.77 5.10 20.00
C GLU A 66 2.55 5.74 19.35
N GLU A 67 2.58 5.89 18.02
CA GLU A 67 1.46 6.40 17.23
C GLU A 67 0.28 5.41 17.23
N ILE A 68 0.58 4.12 17.10
CA ILE A 68 -0.44 3.07 17.20
C ILE A 68 -1.06 3.07 18.60
N LYS A 69 -0.25 3.21 19.66
CA LYS A 69 -0.73 3.31 21.03
C LYS A 69 -1.64 4.53 21.24
N LYS A 70 -1.27 5.69 20.68
CA LYS A 70 -2.14 6.89 20.69
C LYS A 70 -3.48 6.60 20.01
N ILE A 71 -3.47 5.98 18.83
CA ILE A 71 -4.69 5.63 18.10
C ILE A 71 -5.57 4.64 18.90
N LYS A 72 -4.97 3.64 19.54
CA LYS A 72 -5.69 2.70 20.42
C LYS A 72 -6.37 3.41 21.60
N GLY A 73 -5.72 4.40 22.19
CA GLY A 73 -6.20 5.14 23.37
C GLY A 73 -7.21 6.26 23.07
N LEU A 74 -7.57 6.52 21.82
CA LEU A 74 -8.54 7.56 21.47
C LEU A 74 -9.93 7.24 22.02
N VAL A 75 -10.58 8.26 22.57
CA VAL A 75 -11.96 8.20 23.06
C VAL A 75 -12.84 9.22 22.33
N GLY A 76 -14.15 9.00 22.32
CA GLY A 76 -15.10 9.93 21.69
C GLY A 76 -15.08 9.95 20.18
N LEU A 77 -14.61 8.87 19.55
CA LEU A 77 -14.61 8.75 18.09
C LEU A 77 -16.03 8.62 17.52
N SER A 78 -16.27 9.20 16.36
CA SER A 78 -17.49 8.90 15.59
C SER A 78 -17.53 7.43 15.20
N SER A 79 -18.73 6.88 14.95
CA SER A 79 -18.91 5.49 14.52
C SER A 79 -18.04 5.13 13.30
N SER A 80 -17.88 6.05 12.34
CA SER A 80 -17.08 5.81 11.15
C SER A 80 -15.57 5.80 11.43
N MET A 81 -15.10 6.64 12.33
CA MET A 81 -13.69 6.65 12.78
C MET A 81 -13.37 5.42 13.62
N GLU A 82 -14.31 5.01 14.48
CA GLU A 82 -14.20 3.78 15.26
C GLU A 82 -14.09 2.55 14.34
N ASN A 83 -14.94 2.47 13.33
CA ASN A 83 -14.87 1.42 12.33
C ASN A 83 -13.53 1.38 11.59
N THR A 84 -12.99 2.56 11.26
CA THR A 84 -11.67 2.68 10.62
C THR A 84 -10.55 2.26 11.55
N ARG A 85 -10.63 2.62 12.85
CA ARG A 85 -9.69 2.17 13.88
C ARG A 85 -9.65 0.64 13.97
N LYS A 86 -10.81 -0.01 14.00
CA LYS A 86 -10.91 -1.48 14.04
C LYS A 86 -10.26 -2.11 12.81
N TRP A 87 -10.55 -1.64 11.60
CA TRP A 87 -9.90 -2.11 10.39
C TRP A 87 -8.40 -1.91 10.40
N LEU A 88 -7.92 -0.76 10.90
CA LEU A 88 -6.48 -0.49 11.04
C LEU A 88 -5.82 -1.49 11.97
N LEU A 89 -6.38 -1.73 13.16
CA LEU A 89 -5.80 -2.64 14.16
C LEU A 89 -5.80 -4.09 13.67
N ILE A 90 -6.87 -4.55 13.02
CA ILE A 90 -6.90 -5.87 12.37
C ILE A 90 -5.82 -5.93 11.31
N GLY A 91 -5.72 -4.93 10.43
CA GLY A 91 -4.73 -4.89 9.36
C GLY A 91 -3.29 -4.94 9.84
N LEU A 92 -2.97 -4.23 10.93
CA LEU A 92 -1.66 -4.24 11.57
C LEU A 92 -1.33 -5.61 12.17
N SER A 93 -2.33 -6.31 12.72
CA SER A 93 -2.15 -7.63 13.32
C SER A 93 -1.92 -8.73 12.28
N ILE A 94 -2.62 -8.67 11.15
CA ILE A 94 -2.58 -9.77 10.15
C ILE A 94 -1.65 -9.51 8.96
N GLY A 95 -1.21 -8.26 8.74
CA GLY A 95 -0.26 -7.91 7.69
C GLY A 95 -0.73 -8.15 6.25
N GLN A 96 -2.04 -8.20 6.02
CA GLN A 96 -2.57 -8.41 4.68
C GLN A 96 -2.72 -7.13 3.86
N ARG A 97 -2.79 -7.27 2.52
CA ARG A 97 -3.08 -6.12 1.66
C ARG A 97 -4.45 -5.54 1.99
N VAL A 98 -4.59 -4.23 1.88
CA VAL A 98 -5.86 -3.55 2.18
C VAL A 98 -7.04 -4.10 1.37
N SER A 99 -6.82 -4.52 0.12
CA SER A 99 -7.86 -5.16 -0.70
C SER A 99 -8.35 -6.47 -0.11
N ASP A 100 -7.45 -7.27 0.46
CA ASP A 100 -7.77 -8.54 1.10
C ASP A 100 -8.34 -8.31 2.50
N LEU A 101 -7.77 -7.37 3.26
CA LEU A 101 -8.24 -6.94 4.58
C LEU A 101 -9.71 -6.51 4.56
N LEU A 102 -10.07 -5.54 3.71
CA LEU A 102 -11.44 -4.98 3.68
C LEU A 102 -12.50 -5.91 3.08
N ARG A 103 -12.09 -7.07 2.58
CA ARG A 103 -12.98 -8.16 2.12
C ARG A 103 -13.25 -9.21 3.19
N LEU A 104 -12.55 -9.15 4.32
CA LEU A 104 -12.77 -10.09 5.41
C LEU A 104 -14.23 -10.08 5.85
N ASN A 105 -14.71 -11.26 6.23
CA ASN A 105 -16.02 -11.45 6.83
C ASN A 105 -15.92 -12.51 7.94
N PRO A 106 -16.89 -12.57 8.86
CA PRO A 106 -16.86 -13.49 9.99
C PRO A 106 -16.75 -14.98 9.61
N VAL A 107 -17.21 -15.38 8.42
CA VAL A 107 -17.18 -16.80 7.96
C VAL A 107 -15.73 -17.29 7.78
N GLN A 108 -14.78 -16.38 7.52
CA GLN A 108 -13.36 -16.70 7.35
C GLN A 108 -12.61 -16.86 8.68
N ILE A 109 -13.30 -16.66 9.80
CA ILE A 109 -12.72 -16.64 11.13
C ILE A 109 -13.06 -17.95 11.84
N ARG A 110 -12.03 -18.63 12.32
CA ARG A 110 -12.21 -19.86 13.13
C ARG A 110 -11.48 -19.77 14.45
N SER A 111 -12.10 -20.27 15.49
CA SER A 111 -11.47 -20.48 16.79
C SER A 111 -10.93 -21.90 16.86
N ALA A 112 -9.71 -22.06 17.40
CA ALA A 112 -9.11 -23.34 17.70
C ALA A 112 -8.51 -23.30 19.14
N GLU A 113 -8.06 -24.44 19.63
CA GLU A 113 -7.52 -24.56 21.01
C GLU A 113 -6.43 -23.51 21.32
N HIS A 114 -5.62 -23.14 20.32
CA HIS A 114 -4.48 -22.24 20.48
C HIS A 114 -4.72 -20.80 20.01
N GLY A 115 -5.98 -20.41 19.70
CA GLY A 115 -6.28 -19.00 19.35
C GLY A 115 -7.28 -18.81 18.23
N LEU A 116 -7.29 -17.59 17.72
CA LEU A 116 -8.13 -17.15 16.61
C LEU A 116 -7.35 -17.17 15.31
N TYR A 117 -7.92 -17.74 14.27
CA TYR A 117 -7.30 -17.83 12.94
C TYR A 117 -8.22 -17.24 11.87
N ILE A 118 -7.62 -16.62 10.87
CA ILE A 118 -8.32 -16.05 9.71
C ILE A 118 -7.80 -16.73 8.46
N ASP A 119 -8.69 -17.37 7.69
CA ASP A 119 -8.37 -18.02 6.43
C ASP A 119 -8.70 -17.08 5.27
N ILE A 120 -7.66 -16.70 4.50
CA ILE A 120 -7.73 -15.67 3.45
C ILE A 120 -7.28 -16.25 2.12
N ILE A 121 -8.08 -16.01 1.07
CA ILE A 121 -7.64 -16.22 -0.31
C ILE A 121 -7.21 -14.86 -0.86
N GLN A 122 -5.91 -14.68 -1.07
CA GLN A 122 -5.35 -13.43 -1.56
C GLN A 122 -5.76 -13.15 -3.00
N GLN A 123 -6.41 -12.01 -3.26
CA GLN A 123 -6.95 -11.66 -4.57
C GLN A 123 -5.88 -11.58 -5.68
N LYS A 124 -4.68 -11.09 -5.36
CA LYS A 124 -3.62 -10.88 -6.36
C LYS A 124 -2.87 -12.16 -6.75
N THR A 125 -2.79 -13.12 -5.85
CA THR A 125 -1.91 -14.30 -5.99
C THR A 125 -2.68 -15.61 -5.92
N GLU A 126 -3.99 -15.56 -5.61
CA GLU A 126 -4.90 -16.69 -5.40
C GLU A 126 -4.40 -17.70 -4.36
N LYS A 127 -3.46 -17.26 -3.50
CA LYS A 127 -2.90 -18.09 -2.46
C LYS A 127 -3.82 -18.16 -1.25
N HIS A 128 -4.00 -19.36 -0.72
CA HIS A 128 -4.62 -19.60 0.59
C HIS A 128 -3.61 -19.29 1.68
N VAL A 129 -3.98 -18.44 2.62
CA VAL A 129 -3.14 -18.03 3.75
C VAL A 129 -3.98 -18.10 5.01
N THR A 130 -3.48 -18.81 6.03
CA THR A 130 -4.06 -18.80 7.38
C THR A 130 -3.18 -17.92 8.26
N VAL A 131 -3.78 -16.94 8.93
CA VAL A 131 -3.09 -16.02 9.84
C VAL A 131 -3.65 -16.16 11.25
N GLY A 132 -2.77 -16.40 12.22
CA GLY A 132 -3.13 -16.37 13.64
C GLY A 132 -3.22 -14.94 14.17
N VAL A 133 -4.26 -14.66 14.95
CA VAL A 133 -4.45 -13.35 15.61
C VAL A 133 -4.06 -13.50 17.08
N ILE A 134 -2.97 -12.82 17.47
CA ILE A 134 -2.37 -12.94 18.81
C ILE A 134 -2.77 -11.75 19.72
N ASP A 135 -2.95 -10.54 19.13
CA ASP A 135 -3.28 -9.34 19.90
C ASP A 135 -4.67 -9.45 20.54
N PRO A 136 -4.78 -9.44 21.90
CA PRO A 136 -6.05 -9.62 22.60
C PRO A 136 -7.09 -8.55 22.22
N ASP A 137 -6.66 -7.30 22.00
CA ASP A 137 -7.56 -6.21 21.59
C ASP A 137 -8.18 -6.52 20.23
N VAL A 138 -7.39 -7.08 19.30
CA VAL A 138 -7.86 -7.44 17.97
C VAL A 138 -8.76 -8.68 18.02
N VAL A 139 -8.47 -9.65 18.87
CA VAL A 139 -9.34 -10.81 19.12
C VAL A 139 -10.71 -10.35 19.63
N ASP A 140 -10.75 -9.40 20.55
CA ASP A 140 -11.98 -8.83 21.08
C ASP A 140 -12.78 -8.07 20.02
N ILE A 141 -12.12 -7.24 19.21
CA ILE A 141 -12.75 -6.57 18.06
C ILE A 141 -13.41 -7.59 17.14
N ILE A 142 -12.67 -8.64 16.76
CA ILE A 142 -13.15 -9.65 15.81
C ILE A 142 -14.34 -10.43 16.37
N LYS A 143 -14.32 -10.79 17.66
CA LYS A 143 -15.35 -11.63 18.29
C LYS A 143 -16.62 -10.85 18.67
N LYS A 144 -16.45 -9.62 19.16
CA LYS A 144 -17.56 -8.86 19.80
C LYS A 144 -18.13 -7.76 18.92
N ASP A 145 -17.29 -7.15 18.07
CA ASP A 145 -17.64 -5.92 17.37
C ASP A 145 -16.90 -5.81 16.02
N PHE A 146 -17.15 -6.81 15.16
CA PHE A 146 -16.52 -6.89 13.85
C PHE A 146 -16.86 -5.66 12.99
N PRO A 147 -15.86 -5.00 12.34
CA PRO A 147 -16.10 -3.78 11.61
C PRO A 147 -16.95 -4.00 10.35
N TYR A 148 -17.81 -3.03 10.04
CA TYR A 148 -18.59 -3.05 8.80
C TYR A 148 -17.73 -2.70 7.57
N LYS A 149 -18.16 -3.20 6.41
CA LYS A 149 -17.42 -3.03 5.14
C LYS A 149 -17.38 -1.58 4.70
N ILE A 150 -16.20 -1.15 4.24
CA ILE A 150 -15.97 0.17 3.64
C ILE A 150 -15.09 0.03 2.39
N SER A 151 -15.13 1.02 1.50
CA SER A 151 -14.23 1.05 0.35
C SER A 151 -12.81 1.44 0.78
N GLN A 152 -11.80 1.01 0.01
CA GLN A 152 -10.40 1.40 0.25
C GLN A 152 -10.21 2.92 0.21
N GLN A 153 -10.93 3.62 -0.66
CA GLN A 153 -10.87 5.06 -0.76
C GLN A 153 -11.38 5.73 0.52
N LEU A 154 -12.52 5.27 1.03
CA LEU A 154 -13.09 5.75 2.29
C LEU A 154 -12.18 5.42 3.47
N PHE A 155 -11.65 4.19 3.53
CA PHE A 155 -10.67 3.79 4.54
C PHE A 155 -9.46 4.73 4.57
N ASN A 156 -8.83 4.99 3.42
CA ASN A 156 -7.68 5.90 3.33
C ASN A 156 -8.01 7.35 3.72
N LYS A 157 -9.21 7.82 3.39
CA LYS A 157 -9.67 9.16 3.81
C LYS A 157 -9.81 9.23 5.32
N GLN A 158 -10.57 8.30 5.90
CA GLN A 158 -10.83 8.26 7.34
C GLN A 158 -9.58 7.94 8.17
N LEU A 159 -8.65 7.13 7.64
CA LEU A 159 -7.36 6.86 8.27
C LEU A 159 -6.56 8.16 8.47
N LYS A 160 -6.56 9.07 7.49
CA LYS A 160 -5.91 10.37 7.63
C LYS A 160 -6.60 11.25 8.68
N GLU A 161 -7.92 11.24 8.72
CA GLU A 161 -8.70 11.96 9.73
C GLU A 161 -8.43 11.39 11.12
N LEU A 162 -8.39 10.07 11.27
CA LEU A 162 -8.04 9.37 12.52
C LEU A 162 -6.62 9.73 12.99
N CYS A 163 -5.63 9.69 12.08
CA CYS A 163 -4.26 10.08 12.39
C CYS A 163 -4.14 11.57 12.76
N LYS A 164 -4.94 12.43 12.12
CA LYS A 164 -5.01 13.86 12.47
C LYS A 164 -5.61 14.05 13.88
N TYR A 165 -6.66 13.32 14.20
CA TYR A 165 -7.30 13.33 15.52
C TYR A 165 -6.37 12.80 16.62
N ALA A 166 -5.51 11.83 16.29
CA ALA A 166 -4.45 11.31 17.17
C ALA A 166 -3.22 12.24 17.27
N GLU A 167 -3.29 13.44 16.69
CA GLU A 167 -2.20 14.44 16.69
C GLU A 167 -0.87 13.91 16.09
N ILE A 168 -0.94 13.06 15.09
CA ILE A 168 0.24 12.57 14.36
C ILE A 168 0.66 13.62 13.33
N ASN A 169 1.16 14.76 13.82
CA ASN A 169 1.36 15.98 13.05
C ASN A 169 2.82 16.24 12.65
N GLN A 170 3.77 15.41 13.10
CA GLN A 170 5.19 15.67 12.85
C GLN A 170 5.47 15.86 11.36
N PRO A 171 6.34 16.85 11.02
CA PRO A 171 6.72 17.10 9.64
C PRO A 171 7.59 15.95 9.14
N VAL A 172 7.21 15.38 7.99
CA VAL A 172 7.95 14.27 7.36
C VAL A 172 8.18 14.54 5.88
N LYS A 173 9.34 14.10 5.38
CA LYS A 173 9.65 14.15 3.96
C LYS A 173 8.89 13.04 3.24
N ALA A 174 8.03 13.40 2.29
CA ALA A 174 7.19 12.45 1.56
C ALA A 174 6.80 12.96 0.19
N TYR A 175 6.29 12.06 -0.65
CA TYR A 175 5.67 12.41 -1.92
C TYR A 175 4.16 12.55 -1.76
N LYS A 176 3.59 13.67 -2.21
CA LYS A 176 2.15 13.90 -2.26
C LYS A 176 1.70 14.22 -3.68
N VAL A 177 0.55 13.71 -4.09
CA VAL A 177 -0.02 14.02 -5.41
C VAL A 177 -0.56 15.46 -5.39
N CYS A 178 -0.05 16.29 -6.28
CA CYS A 178 -0.58 17.64 -6.51
C CYS A 178 -1.95 17.53 -7.19
N PRO A 179 -3.04 18.10 -6.63
CA PRO A 179 -4.38 18.01 -7.22
C PRO A 179 -4.47 18.59 -8.62
N LYS A 180 -3.71 19.67 -8.89
CA LYS A 180 -3.72 20.38 -10.19
C LYS A 180 -2.99 19.61 -11.29
N THR A 181 -1.78 19.15 -11.01
CA THR A 181 -0.93 18.52 -12.03
C THR A 181 -1.01 16.99 -12.03
N ARG A 182 -1.64 16.39 -11.02
CA ARG A 182 -1.67 14.94 -10.75
C ARG A 182 -0.29 14.29 -10.65
N ARG A 183 0.77 15.08 -10.55
CA ARG A 183 2.16 14.62 -10.38
C ARG A 183 2.48 14.48 -8.90
N ARG A 184 3.38 13.57 -8.57
CA ARG A 184 3.92 13.44 -7.22
C ARG A 184 4.97 14.53 -6.98
N VAL A 185 4.76 15.30 -5.93
CA VAL A 185 5.69 16.36 -5.50
C VAL A 185 6.33 15.94 -4.19
N LEU A 186 7.65 15.97 -4.15
CA LEU A 186 8.43 15.78 -2.93
C LEU A 186 8.35 17.05 -2.09
N GLY A 187 8.05 16.90 -0.80
CA GLY A 187 7.97 18.04 0.12
C GLY A 187 7.96 17.57 1.56
N ILE A 188 7.83 18.53 2.47
CA ILE A 188 7.63 18.29 3.90
C ILE A 188 6.14 18.45 4.18
N TYR A 189 5.51 17.42 4.72
CA TYR A 189 4.08 17.37 4.99
C TYR A 189 3.81 16.86 6.40
N PRO A 190 2.69 17.25 7.03
CA PRO A 190 2.25 16.60 8.26
C PRO A 190 2.04 15.10 8.02
N LYS A 191 2.59 14.26 8.90
CA LYS A 191 2.63 12.79 8.71
C LYS A 191 1.25 12.20 8.46
N TYR A 192 0.20 12.63 9.19
CA TYR A 192 -1.17 12.14 8.97
C TYR A 192 -1.64 12.29 7.51
N SER A 193 -1.17 13.31 6.79
CA SER A 193 -1.64 13.61 5.43
C SER A 193 -1.06 12.69 4.36
N VAL A 194 -0.01 11.93 4.68
CA VAL A 194 0.74 11.06 3.75
C VAL A 194 0.66 9.58 4.11
N ILE A 195 0.08 9.24 5.27
CA ILE A 195 -0.23 7.85 5.64
C ILE A 195 -1.30 7.30 4.69
N SER A 196 -1.10 6.07 4.25
CA SER A 196 -2.07 5.30 3.46
C SER A 196 -1.89 3.80 3.71
N SER A 197 -2.92 3.05 3.40
CA SER A 197 -2.93 1.59 3.45
C SER A 197 -2.10 0.96 2.34
#